data_af03ab3d966fabc3eea50a275776674a
#
_entry.id   af03ab3d966fabc3eea50a275776674a
#
_cell.length_a   1.000
_cell.length_b   1.000
_cell.length_c   1.000
_cell.angle_alpha   90.00
_cell.angle_beta   90.00
_cell.angle_gamma   90.00
#
_symmetry.space_group_name_H-M   'P 1'
#
loop_
_entity.id
_entity.type
_entity.pdbx_description
1 polymer ?
#
loop_
_entity_poly.entity_id
_entity_poly.type
_entity_poly.pdbx_seq_one_letter_code
_entity_poly.pdbx_strand_id
1 'polypeptide(L)'
;WAKGHSFFCYLSNSPDSLSSCCRLRNSLTDLDTSDADHNHTTHQYSMGTASVATGSKSVMTINLNRIIQIAARKYFKEALNVELPAGQPVPADLKYDRAELYKVIDAEISEMTQKVHKYQNAFNEIIKDFLAADMLDVYKAGFIDMRKQYLTVGVNGLTDAAEFLGLTISPNDDYKEFVNTILETINVANRKDRTRDAMFNTEFVPGENLSGKNYKWDAKDGFFVSPKHNMYSSYFYNPEDESLSMIDKFKMHGEDYVKYLDGGSALHMNIAEHLTQDQYRQLLKVAAHYGTNYFTFNCRNTVCNECGYISKDTLHECPKCGSRNLDYLTRVIGYLKRVSSFSEMRQEEAAHRFYVAE
;
A
#
# COMPACT_ATOMS: atom_id res chain seq x y z
N TRP A 1 5.22 -22.33 0.33
CA TRP A 1 6.12 -21.64 -0.61
C TRP A 1 7.15 -22.59 -1.24
N ALA A 2 7.91 -23.35 -0.47
CA ALA A 2 8.96 -24.25 -1.01
C ALA A 2 8.45 -25.27 -2.05
N LYS A 3 7.15 -25.54 -2.09
CA LYS A 3 6.48 -26.41 -3.11
C LYS A 3 5.92 -25.62 -4.30
N GLY A 4 6.23 -24.32 -4.42
CA GLY A 4 5.74 -23.47 -5.49
C GLY A 4 4.36 -22.84 -5.24
N HIS A 5 3.74 -23.05 -4.08
CA HIS A 5 2.49 -22.38 -3.75
C HIS A 5 2.72 -20.91 -3.38
N SER A 6 1.81 -20.05 -3.79
CA SER A 6 1.85 -18.61 -3.48
C SER A 6 0.62 -18.21 -2.66
N PHE A 7 0.86 -17.75 -1.45
CA PHE A 7 -0.18 -17.26 -0.52
C PHE A 7 0.37 -16.14 0.35
N PHE A 8 -0.52 -15.33 0.91
CA PHE A 8 -0.14 -14.36 1.92
C PHE A 8 -0.02 -15.01 3.28
N CYS A 9 0.95 -14.57 4.05
CA CYS A 9 1.09 -14.88 5.47
C CYS A 9 0.59 -13.69 6.28
N TYR A 10 -0.20 -13.97 7.30
CA TYR A 10 -0.57 -13.01 8.32
C TYR A 10 -0.05 -13.50 9.65
N LEU A 11 0.81 -12.70 10.28
CA LEU A 11 1.33 -12.96 11.63
C LEU A 11 0.62 -12.04 12.61
N SER A 12 0.10 -12.61 13.67
CA SER A 12 -0.55 -11.89 14.75
C SER A 12 -0.11 -12.43 16.11
N ASN A 13 -0.06 -11.57 17.10
CA ASN A 13 0.16 -11.92 18.50
C ASN A 13 -1.16 -12.26 19.23
N SER A 14 -2.30 -12.19 18.55
CA SER A 14 -3.61 -12.55 19.08
C SER A 14 -4.30 -13.58 18.18
N PRO A 15 -4.88 -14.66 18.74
CA PRO A 15 -5.67 -15.61 17.98
C PRO A 15 -6.97 -15.02 17.44
N ASP A 16 -7.42 -13.91 18.03
CA ASP A 16 -8.64 -13.20 17.62
C ASP A 16 -8.41 -12.20 16.49
N SER A 17 -7.16 -12.01 16.07
CA SER A 17 -6.82 -11.10 14.99
C SER A 17 -6.71 -11.86 13.67
N LEU A 18 -7.50 -11.42 12.70
CA LEU A 18 -7.56 -11.98 11.34
C LEU A 18 -7.15 -10.95 10.31
N SER A 19 -6.68 -11.43 9.16
CA SER A 19 -6.47 -10.62 7.96
C SER A 19 -7.48 -11.00 6.89
N SER A 20 -7.92 -10.01 6.13
CA SER A 20 -8.78 -10.22 4.97
C SER A 20 -8.16 -9.68 3.69
N CYS A 21 -8.90 -9.79 2.59
CA CYS A 21 -8.45 -9.25 1.31
C CYS A 21 -8.04 -7.78 1.44
N CYS A 22 -7.17 -7.32 0.53
CA CYS A 22 -6.70 -5.94 0.49
C CYS A 22 -6.00 -5.44 1.76
N ARG A 23 -5.37 -6.33 2.55
CA ARG A 23 -4.46 -5.96 3.66
C ARG A 23 -5.11 -5.55 4.97
N LEU A 24 -6.45 -5.61 5.08
CA LEU A 24 -7.19 -5.28 6.30
C LEU A 24 -6.83 -6.21 7.45
N ARG A 25 -6.68 -5.64 8.64
CA ARG A 25 -6.52 -6.36 9.90
C ARG A 25 -7.81 -6.31 10.73
N ASN A 26 -8.10 -7.36 11.47
CA ASN A 26 -9.36 -7.50 12.19
C ASN A 26 -9.16 -8.12 13.57
N SER A 27 -9.99 -7.72 14.51
CA SER A 27 -10.15 -8.40 15.78
C SER A 27 -11.57 -9.01 15.86
N LEU A 28 -11.65 -10.27 16.20
CA LEU A 28 -12.94 -10.97 16.37
C LEU A 28 -13.67 -10.50 17.62
N THR A 29 -12.94 -10.22 18.69
CA THR A 29 -13.52 -9.76 19.97
C THR A 29 -14.20 -8.42 19.89
N ASP A 30 -13.71 -7.53 19.02
CA ASP A 30 -14.29 -6.19 18.87
C ASP A 30 -15.50 -6.16 17.91
N LEU A 31 -15.76 -7.27 17.24
CA LEU A 31 -16.89 -7.41 16.31
C LEU A 31 -18.22 -7.67 17.00
N ASP A 32 -18.18 -8.23 18.19
CA ASP A 32 -19.36 -8.62 18.95
C ASP A 32 -19.93 -7.48 19.80
N THR A 33 -19.20 -6.37 19.92
CA THR A 33 -19.64 -5.23 20.68
C THR A 33 -20.55 -4.35 19.85
N SER A 34 -21.82 -4.36 20.17
CA SER A 34 -22.88 -3.53 19.57
C SER A 34 -22.74 -2.03 19.85
N ASP A 35 -21.79 -1.62 20.65
CA ASP A 35 -21.61 -0.23 21.07
C ASP A 35 -20.62 0.53 20.22
N ALA A 36 -21.12 1.57 19.54
CA ALA A 36 -20.37 2.48 18.69
C ALA A 36 -19.38 3.38 19.46
N ASP A 37 -19.41 3.36 20.78
CA ASP A 37 -18.59 4.21 21.65
C ASP A 37 -17.22 3.60 22.02
N HIS A 38 -16.95 2.39 21.57
CA HIS A 38 -15.64 1.79 21.84
C HIS A 38 -14.53 2.47 21.05
N ASN A 39 -13.57 2.91 21.78
CA ASN A 39 -12.35 3.59 21.37
C ASN A 39 -11.39 2.62 20.62
N HIS A 40 -11.88 2.00 19.55
CA HIS A 40 -11.14 0.99 18.79
C HIS A 40 -10.08 1.66 17.94
N THR A 41 -8.93 1.80 18.52
CA THR A 41 -7.81 2.53 17.93
C THR A 41 -7.01 1.69 16.93
N THR A 42 -7.26 0.40 16.80
CA THR A 42 -6.37 -0.50 16.07
C THR A 42 -7.03 -1.68 15.36
N HIS A 43 -8.35 -1.83 15.42
CA HIS A 43 -8.99 -3.04 14.92
C HIS A 43 -9.84 -2.78 13.68
N GLN A 44 -9.65 -3.62 12.72
CA GLN A 44 -10.30 -3.59 11.43
C GLN A 44 -11.07 -4.88 11.24
N TYR A 45 -12.10 -4.79 10.45
CA TYR A 45 -13.05 -5.86 10.22
C TYR A 45 -12.87 -6.44 8.83
N SER A 46 -13.09 -7.74 8.63
CA SER A 46 -12.99 -8.38 7.32
C SER A 46 -14.27 -9.04 6.87
N MET A 47 -14.46 -9.08 5.55
CA MET A 47 -15.44 -9.98 4.96
C MET A 47 -14.94 -11.42 5.02
N GLY A 48 -15.85 -12.38 5.20
CA GLY A 48 -15.57 -13.80 4.97
C GLY A 48 -15.23 -14.62 6.19
N THR A 49 -15.13 -14.00 7.36
CA THR A 49 -15.16 -14.75 8.62
C THR A 49 -16.56 -14.76 9.18
N ALA A 50 -17.00 -15.89 9.71
CA ALA A 50 -18.33 -16.08 10.26
C ALA A 50 -18.75 -14.87 11.13
N SER A 51 -19.84 -14.21 10.77
CA SER A 51 -20.46 -13.10 11.48
C SER A 51 -19.78 -11.71 11.36
N VAL A 52 -18.78 -11.53 10.51
CA VAL A 52 -17.98 -10.28 10.49
C VAL A 52 -18.47 -9.27 9.46
N ALA A 53 -19.54 -9.24 8.96
CA ALA A 53 -20.27 -8.27 8.10
C ALA A 53 -19.54 -6.94 7.73
N THR A 54 -18.24 -6.97 7.39
CA THR A 54 -17.39 -5.79 7.25
C THR A 54 -16.51 -5.78 6.00
N GLY A 55 -15.77 -4.70 5.76
CA GLY A 55 -14.84 -4.47 4.66
C GLY A 55 -14.64 -2.97 4.41
N SER A 56 -14.07 -2.62 3.27
CA SER A 56 -14.02 -1.24 2.79
C SER A 56 -15.16 -1.01 1.80
N LYS A 57 -16.03 -0.04 2.08
CA LYS A 57 -17.15 0.33 1.19
C LYS A 57 -16.79 1.42 0.18
N SER A 58 -15.70 2.15 0.43
CA SER A 58 -15.18 3.17 -0.47
C SER A 58 -13.69 3.38 -0.21
N VAL A 59 -12.92 3.60 -1.28
CA VAL A 59 -11.51 3.98 -1.20
C VAL A 59 -11.30 5.24 -2.02
N MET A 60 -10.74 6.28 -1.40
CA MET A 60 -10.24 7.46 -2.10
C MET A 60 -8.77 7.62 -1.83
N THR A 61 -7.96 7.67 -2.89
CA THR A 61 -6.51 7.68 -2.78
C THR A 61 -5.95 9.09 -2.88
N ILE A 62 -5.18 9.48 -1.87
CA ILE A 62 -4.40 10.71 -1.83
C ILE A 62 -3.08 10.50 -2.59
N ASN A 63 -2.79 11.40 -3.53
CA ASN A 63 -1.48 11.48 -4.17
C ASN A 63 -0.52 12.26 -3.26
N LEU A 64 0.24 11.55 -2.43
CA LEU A 64 1.17 12.15 -1.47
C LEU A 64 2.28 12.95 -2.15
N ASN A 65 2.81 12.47 -3.31
CA ASN A 65 3.85 13.19 -4.02
C ASN A 65 3.42 14.62 -4.37
N ARG A 66 2.22 14.76 -4.95
CA ARG A 66 1.69 16.08 -5.33
C ARG A 66 1.47 16.99 -4.13
N ILE A 67 0.83 16.48 -3.09
CA ILE A 67 0.47 17.29 -1.91
C ILE A 67 1.72 17.76 -1.17
N ILE A 68 2.67 16.87 -0.95
CA ILE A 68 3.92 17.20 -0.27
C ILE A 68 4.71 18.22 -1.08
N GLN A 69 4.74 18.12 -2.41
CA GLN A 69 5.39 19.12 -3.23
C GLN A 69 4.69 20.48 -3.20
N ILE A 70 3.36 20.50 -3.17
CA ILE A 70 2.60 21.76 -3.00
C ILE A 70 2.97 22.41 -1.67
N ALA A 71 2.92 21.66 -0.58
CA ALA A 71 3.29 22.13 0.75
C ALA A 71 4.73 22.64 0.82
N ALA A 72 5.67 21.85 0.30
CA ALA A 72 7.10 22.20 0.31
C ALA A 72 7.40 23.43 -0.54
N ARG A 73 6.84 23.53 -1.76
CA ARG A 73 7.00 24.72 -2.63
C ARG A 73 6.44 25.97 -1.98
N LYS A 74 5.30 25.87 -1.31
CA LYS A 74 4.71 26.97 -0.53
C LYS A 74 5.66 27.41 0.59
N TYR A 75 6.14 26.47 1.41
CA TYR A 75 7.08 26.74 2.48
C TYR A 75 8.38 27.41 1.98
N PHE A 76 9.02 26.87 0.94
CA PHE A 76 10.25 27.44 0.41
C PHE A 76 10.07 28.85 -0.15
N LYS A 77 8.93 29.10 -0.79
CA LYS A 77 8.60 30.44 -1.29
C LYS A 77 8.34 31.44 -0.17
N GLU A 78 7.51 31.07 0.82
CA GLU A 78 7.07 31.98 1.87
C GLU A 78 8.13 32.22 2.95
N ALA A 79 8.85 31.16 3.38
CA ALA A 79 9.81 31.23 4.46
C ALA A 79 11.24 31.58 3.99
N LEU A 80 11.64 31.15 2.80
CA LEU A 80 13.02 31.28 2.30
C LEU A 80 13.14 32.16 1.05
N ASN A 81 12.02 32.59 0.46
CA ASN A 81 11.96 33.30 -0.82
C ASN A 81 12.64 32.52 -1.96
N VAL A 82 12.52 31.18 -1.95
CA VAL A 82 13.09 30.29 -2.94
C VAL A 82 11.97 29.67 -3.78
N GLU A 83 12.07 29.83 -5.12
CA GLU A 83 11.19 29.12 -6.06
C GLU A 83 11.90 27.89 -6.61
N LEU A 84 11.32 26.72 -6.39
CA LEU A 84 11.84 25.46 -6.95
C LEU A 84 11.44 25.33 -8.42
N PRO A 85 12.37 24.98 -9.33
CA PRO A 85 12.05 24.75 -10.73
C PRO A 85 11.03 23.60 -10.89
N ALA A 86 10.20 23.69 -11.93
CA ALA A 86 9.27 22.61 -12.27
C ALA A 86 10.02 21.30 -12.57
N GLY A 87 9.46 20.18 -12.09
CA GLY A 87 10.01 18.85 -12.31
C GLY A 87 11.34 18.55 -11.63
N GLN A 88 11.86 19.44 -10.78
CA GLN A 88 13.14 19.24 -10.10
C GLN A 88 12.93 18.94 -8.61
N PRO A 89 13.80 18.08 -8.02
CA PRO A 89 13.81 17.86 -6.58
C PRO A 89 14.35 19.08 -5.83
N VAL A 90 14.22 19.06 -4.51
CA VAL A 90 14.84 20.07 -3.63
C VAL A 90 16.36 20.00 -3.78
N PRO A 91 17.06 21.13 -4.06
CA PRO A 91 18.50 21.15 -4.15
C PRO A 91 19.17 20.65 -2.86
N ALA A 92 20.18 19.79 -3.00
CA ALA A 92 20.84 19.16 -1.85
C ALA A 92 21.57 20.14 -0.92
N ASP A 93 21.95 21.31 -1.45
CA ASP A 93 22.61 22.39 -0.73
C ASP A 93 21.65 23.40 -0.10
N LEU A 94 20.35 23.30 -0.39
CA LEU A 94 19.33 24.18 0.20
C LEU A 94 19.15 23.85 1.69
N LYS A 95 19.47 24.83 2.52
CA LYS A 95 19.28 24.69 3.98
C LYS A 95 17.90 25.19 4.38
N TYR A 96 17.20 24.37 5.14
CA TYR A 96 15.87 24.69 5.67
C TYR A 96 15.62 23.99 7.01
N ASP A 97 14.66 24.52 7.75
CA ASP A 97 14.17 23.88 8.96
C ASP A 97 13.17 22.77 8.61
N ARG A 98 13.59 21.52 8.82
CA ARG A 98 12.78 20.34 8.51
C ARG A 98 11.52 20.29 9.37
N ALA A 99 11.60 20.69 10.64
CA ALA A 99 10.45 20.65 11.52
C ALA A 99 9.37 21.68 11.10
N GLU A 100 9.77 22.86 10.66
CA GLU A 100 8.84 23.86 10.12
C GLU A 100 8.24 23.40 8.78
N LEU A 101 9.04 22.79 7.89
CA LEU A 101 8.51 22.20 6.67
C LEU A 101 7.47 21.12 6.96
N TYR A 102 7.73 20.23 7.93
CA TYR A 102 6.80 19.16 8.30
C TYR A 102 5.49 19.69 8.85
N LYS A 103 5.48 20.80 9.58
CA LYS A 103 4.22 21.46 10.02
C LYS A 103 3.37 21.93 8.82
N VAL A 104 4.02 22.44 7.78
CA VAL A 104 3.28 22.86 6.56
C VAL A 104 2.75 21.63 5.81
N ILE A 105 3.55 20.57 5.70
CA ILE A 105 3.12 19.29 5.10
C ILE A 105 1.93 18.71 5.87
N ASP A 106 1.99 18.66 7.19
CA ASP A 106 0.91 18.17 8.05
C ASP A 106 -0.39 18.94 7.85
N ALA A 107 -0.32 20.26 7.75
CA ALA A 107 -1.49 21.10 7.51
C ALA A 107 -2.16 20.76 6.16
N GLU A 108 -1.39 20.67 5.07
CA GLU A 108 -1.89 20.34 3.74
C GLU A 108 -2.46 18.92 3.65
N ILE A 109 -1.79 17.93 4.28
CA ILE A 109 -2.28 16.55 4.37
C ILE A 109 -3.57 16.46 5.17
N SER A 110 -3.65 17.18 6.31
CA SER A 110 -4.85 17.22 7.14
C SER A 110 -6.03 17.83 6.37
N GLU A 111 -5.82 18.94 5.66
CA GLU A 111 -6.85 19.57 4.83
C GLU A 111 -7.35 18.63 3.72
N MET A 112 -6.41 17.97 3.02
CA MET A 112 -6.76 17.01 1.97
C MET A 112 -7.51 15.81 2.53
N THR A 113 -7.10 15.29 3.68
CA THR A 113 -7.76 14.16 4.34
C THR A 113 -9.20 14.53 4.72
N GLN A 114 -9.42 15.72 5.29
CA GLN A 114 -10.77 16.20 5.60
C GLN A 114 -11.62 16.38 4.33
N LYS A 115 -11.02 16.81 3.22
CA LYS A 115 -11.70 16.88 1.93
C LYS A 115 -12.12 15.49 1.43
N VAL A 116 -11.25 14.50 1.55
CA VAL A 116 -11.57 13.10 1.25
C VAL A 116 -12.73 12.60 2.12
N HIS A 117 -12.72 12.89 3.42
CA HIS A 117 -13.80 12.52 4.34
C HIS A 117 -15.15 13.13 3.92
N LYS A 118 -15.18 14.38 3.46
CA LYS A 118 -16.40 15.01 2.96
C LYS A 118 -16.99 14.25 1.76
N TYR A 119 -16.15 13.89 0.78
CA TYR A 119 -16.61 13.14 -0.38
C TYR A 119 -17.05 11.71 0.00
N GLN A 120 -16.30 11.05 0.88
CA GLN A 120 -16.66 9.71 1.34
C GLN A 120 -17.95 9.70 2.17
N ASN A 121 -18.17 10.73 2.99
CA ASN A 121 -19.45 10.91 3.70
C ASN A 121 -20.62 11.12 2.74
N ALA A 122 -20.44 11.96 1.69
CA ALA A 122 -21.47 12.11 0.66
C ALA A 122 -21.77 10.78 -0.06
N PHE A 123 -20.74 10.00 -0.38
CA PHE A 123 -20.92 8.65 -0.94
C PHE A 123 -21.64 7.71 0.03
N ASN A 124 -21.36 7.81 1.33
CA ASN A 124 -22.02 7.04 2.36
C ASN A 124 -23.52 7.34 2.43
N GLU A 125 -23.93 8.60 2.27
CA GLU A 125 -25.36 8.97 2.19
C GLU A 125 -26.03 8.39 0.95
N ILE A 126 -25.37 8.35 -0.21
CA ILE A 126 -25.88 7.70 -1.42
C ILE A 126 -26.12 6.20 -1.16
N ILE A 127 -25.21 5.51 -0.45
CA ILE A 127 -25.43 4.11 -0.07
C ILE A 127 -26.66 3.97 0.82
N LYS A 128 -26.87 4.87 1.79
CA LYS A 128 -28.07 4.87 2.65
C LYS A 128 -29.35 5.02 1.83
N ASP A 129 -29.37 5.92 0.85
CA ASP A 129 -30.52 6.10 -0.04
C ASP A 129 -30.82 4.83 -0.83
N PHE A 130 -29.80 4.15 -1.36
CA PHE A 130 -29.98 2.87 -2.05
C PHE A 130 -30.47 1.74 -1.11
N LEU A 131 -30.00 1.72 0.13
CA LEU A 131 -30.50 0.80 1.14
C LEU A 131 -31.98 1.07 1.48
N ALA A 132 -32.36 2.33 1.64
CA ALA A 132 -33.73 2.75 1.88
C ALA A 132 -34.66 2.43 0.70
N ALA A 133 -34.14 2.48 -0.52
CA ALA A 133 -34.83 2.11 -1.75
C ALA A 133 -34.84 0.61 -2.04
N ASP A 134 -34.31 -0.22 -1.13
CA ASP A 134 -34.29 -1.68 -1.24
C ASP A 134 -33.45 -2.23 -2.41
N MET A 135 -32.40 -1.52 -2.81
CA MET A 135 -31.61 -1.80 -4.01
C MET A 135 -30.31 -2.59 -3.73
N LEU A 136 -29.94 -2.87 -2.46
CA LEU A 136 -28.67 -3.50 -2.10
C LEU A 136 -28.89 -4.81 -1.33
N ASP A 137 -29.16 -5.90 -2.05
CA ASP A 137 -29.55 -7.20 -1.48
C ASP A 137 -28.52 -7.79 -0.51
N VAL A 138 -27.22 -7.58 -0.71
CA VAL A 138 -26.16 -8.11 0.18
C VAL A 138 -26.22 -7.53 1.59
N TYR A 139 -26.59 -6.25 1.71
CA TYR A 139 -26.82 -5.61 3.01
C TYR A 139 -28.10 -6.10 3.65
N LYS A 140 -29.17 -6.22 2.87
CA LYS A 140 -30.49 -6.72 3.28
C LYS A 140 -30.41 -8.15 3.82
N ALA A 141 -29.64 -8.99 3.12
CA ALA A 141 -29.42 -10.37 3.54
C ALA A 141 -28.51 -10.51 4.78
N GLY A 142 -27.96 -9.40 5.30
CA GLY A 142 -27.11 -9.41 6.49
C GLY A 142 -25.68 -9.89 6.25
N PHE A 143 -25.24 -10.04 4.99
CA PHE A 143 -23.85 -10.44 4.69
C PHE A 143 -22.83 -9.35 5.04
N ILE A 144 -23.23 -8.09 4.95
CA ILE A 144 -22.45 -6.93 5.33
C ILE A 144 -23.30 -5.94 6.11
N ASP A 145 -22.66 -5.21 7.04
CA ASP A 145 -23.28 -4.14 7.82
C ASP A 145 -22.55 -2.83 7.50
N MET A 146 -23.29 -1.84 7.04
CA MET A 146 -22.76 -0.54 6.65
C MET A 146 -21.99 0.14 7.79
N ARG A 147 -22.41 -0.03 9.03
CA ARG A 147 -21.77 0.55 10.22
C ARG A 147 -20.45 -0.14 10.59
N LYS A 148 -20.23 -1.36 10.10
CA LYS A 148 -18.99 -2.13 10.29
C LYS A 148 -18.02 -2.00 9.13
N GLN A 149 -18.35 -1.22 8.11
CA GLN A 149 -17.49 -1.00 6.94
C GLN A 149 -16.73 0.33 7.02
N TYR A 150 -15.53 0.33 6.44
CA TYR A 150 -14.67 1.50 6.42
C TYR A 150 -14.82 2.32 5.15
N LEU A 151 -14.58 3.63 5.31
CA LEU A 151 -14.28 4.59 4.28
C LEU A 151 -12.77 4.76 4.27
N THR A 152 -12.10 4.16 3.30
CA THR A 152 -10.64 4.05 3.31
C THR A 152 -9.99 5.26 2.65
N VAL A 153 -9.06 5.89 3.37
CA VAL A 153 -8.12 6.86 2.82
C VAL A 153 -6.93 6.08 2.27
N GLY A 154 -6.90 5.92 0.96
CA GLY A 154 -5.76 5.31 0.28
C GLY A 154 -4.61 6.28 0.13
N VAL A 155 -3.37 5.78 0.07
CA VAL A 155 -2.18 6.61 -0.18
C VAL A 155 -1.28 5.98 -1.24
N ASN A 156 -0.64 6.82 -2.06
CA ASN A 156 0.46 6.45 -2.96
C ASN A 156 1.41 7.63 -3.22
N GLY A 157 2.53 7.40 -3.91
CA GLY A 157 3.51 8.43 -4.24
C GLY A 157 4.39 8.87 -3.07
N LEU A 158 4.48 8.07 -1.99
CA LEU A 158 5.29 8.38 -0.82
C LEU A 158 6.79 8.38 -1.14
N THR A 159 7.26 7.39 -1.91
CA THR A 159 8.67 7.27 -2.30
C THR A 159 9.14 8.42 -3.17
N ASP A 160 8.33 8.84 -4.13
CA ASP A 160 8.63 10.01 -4.98
C ASP A 160 8.66 11.31 -4.18
N ALA A 161 7.77 11.47 -3.22
CA ALA A 161 7.79 12.61 -2.30
C ALA A 161 9.07 12.64 -1.43
N ALA A 162 9.53 11.48 -0.97
CA ALA A 162 10.79 11.36 -0.24
C ALA A 162 12.00 11.70 -1.13
N GLU A 163 12.06 11.17 -2.35
CA GLU A 163 13.10 11.53 -3.33
C GLU A 163 13.09 13.02 -3.67
N PHE A 164 11.90 13.62 -3.82
CA PHE A 164 11.77 15.07 -4.03
C PHE A 164 12.42 15.87 -2.89
N LEU A 165 12.27 15.44 -1.65
CA LEU A 165 12.89 16.09 -0.48
C LEU A 165 14.36 15.70 -0.27
N GLY A 166 14.94 14.84 -1.12
CA GLY A 166 16.32 14.38 -1.01
C GLY A 166 16.53 13.32 0.08
N LEU A 167 15.48 12.66 0.55
CA LEU A 167 15.57 11.61 1.55
C LEU A 167 16.02 10.28 0.93
N THR A 168 16.87 9.56 1.64
CA THR A 168 17.29 8.20 1.26
C THR A 168 16.21 7.21 1.70
N ILE A 169 15.63 6.49 0.72
CA ILE A 169 14.60 5.47 0.97
C ILE A 169 15.29 4.22 1.50
N SER A 170 15.32 4.07 2.83
CA SER A 170 15.88 2.92 3.55
C SER A 170 15.34 2.92 4.99
N PRO A 171 15.55 1.88 5.79
CA PRO A 171 15.09 1.86 7.18
C PRO A 171 15.97 2.72 8.12
N ASN A 172 16.22 3.98 7.71
CA ASN A 172 16.90 5.01 8.49
C ASN A 172 15.89 5.89 9.25
N ASP A 173 16.39 6.65 10.23
CA ASP A 173 15.52 7.46 11.10
C ASP A 173 14.87 8.63 10.35
N ASP A 174 15.57 9.27 9.43
CA ASP A 174 15.03 10.40 8.65
C ASP A 174 13.83 9.97 7.78
N TYR A 175 13.96 8.85 7.08
CA TYR A 175 12.87 8.32 6.26
C TYR A 175 11.72 7.80 7.13
N LYS A 176 12.03 7.15 8.25
CA LYS A 176 11.02 6.67 9.21
C LYS A 176 10.23 7.85 9.82
N GLU A 177 10.91 8.92 10.22
CA GLU A 177 10.27 10.16 10.71
C GLU A 177 9.32 10.73 9.66
N PHE A 178 9.80 10.91 8.42
CA PHE A 178 8.99 11.40 7.31
C PHE A 178 7.72 10.56 7.08
N VAL A 179 7.87 9.24 6.99
CA VAL A 179 6.74 8.32 6.81
C VAL A 179 5.75 8.41 7.97
N ASN A 180 6.25 8.38 9.20
CA ASN A 180 5.40 8.40 10.39
C ASN A 180 4.65 9.72 10.52
N THR A 181 5.29 10.86 10.29
CA THR A 181 4.66 12.18 10.30
C THR A 181 3.43 12.20 9.36
N ILE A 182 3.60 11.78 8.12
CA ILE A 182 2.51 11.77 7.13
C ILE A 182 1.37 10.84 7.54
N LEU A 183 1.69 9.61 7.90
CA LEU A 183 0.67 8.60 8.21
C LEU A 183 -0.03 8.90 9.54
N GLU A 184 0.67 9.45 10.52
CA GLU A 184 0.07 9.89 11.78
C GLU A 184 -0.93 11.01 11.57
N THR A 185 -0.59 12.01 10.74
CA THR A 185 -1.50 13.12 10.40
C THR A 185 -2.81 12.60 9.81
N ILE A 186 -2.76 11.67 8.86
CA ILE A 186 -3.97 11.07 8.29
C ILE A 186 -4.73 10.27 9.36
N ASN A 187 -4.04 9.48 10.18
CA ASN A 187 -4.65 8.67 11.21
C ASN A 187 -5.36 9.52 12.29
N VAL A 188 -4.74 10.63 12.70
CA VAL A 188 -5.34 11.60 13.63
C VAL A 188 -6.62 12.22 13.02
N ALA A 189 -6.57 12.63 11.75
CA ALA A 189 -7.75 13.15 11.06
C ALA A 189 -8.87 12.09 10.95
N ASN A 190 -8.54 10.85 10.64
CA ASN A 190 -9.49 9.72 10.59
C ASN A 190 -10.20 9.52 11.93
N ARG A 191 -9.46 9.57 13.04
CA ARG A 191 -10.02 9.41 14.38
C ARG A 191 -10.92 10.58 14.77
N LYS A 192 -10.51 11.80 14.44
CA LYS A 192 -11.25 13.03 14.76
C LYS A 192 -12.60 13.09 14.04
N ASP A 193 -12.64 12.69 12.78
CA ASP A 193 -13.82 12.81 11.93
C ASP A 193 -14.74 11.57 11.96
N ARG A 194 -14.37 10.55 12.73
CA ARG A 194 -15.13 9.32 12.89
C ARG A 194 -16.49 9.57 13.52
N THR A 195 -17.52 8.91 12.96
CA THR A 195 -18.87 8.90 13.50
C THR A 195 -19.37 7.46 13.59
N ARG A 196 -20.56 7.25 14.20
CA ARG A 196 -21.22 5.94 14.25
C ARG A 196 -21.42 5.32 12.86
N ASP A 197 -21.74 6.13 11.86
CA ASP A 197 -22.07 5.68 10.50
C ASP A 197 -20.89 5.79 9.52
N ALA A 198 -19.79 6.43 9.93
CA ALA A 198 -18.61 6.66 9.10
C ALA A 198 -17.34 6.35 9.90
N MET A 199 -16.76 5.20 9.63
CA MET A 199 -15.46 4.79 10.14
C MET A 199 -14.42 4.98 9.04
N PHE A 200 -13.30 5.65 9.37
CA PHE A 200 -12.20 5.87 8.44
C PHE A 200 -11.00 5.03 8.82
N ASN A 201 -10.23 4.60 7.82
CA ASN A 201 -8.92 3.97 7.99
C ASN A 201 -7.96 4.39 6.88
N THR A 202 -6.67 4.09 7.05
CA THR A 202 -5.61 4.43 6.09
C THR A 202 -4.99 3.16 5.53
N GLU A 203 -4.87 3.07 4.20
CA GLU A 203 -4.30 1.92 3.51
C GLU A 203 -3.27 2.34 2.46
N PHE A 204 -2.16 1.64 2.41
CA PHE A 204 -1.29 1.64 1.24
C PHE A 204 -1.97 0.84 0.13
N VAL A 205 -2.77 1.52 -0.68
CA VAL A 205 -3.60 0.84 -1.68
C VAL A 205 -2.77 0.21 -2.80
N PRO A 206 -3.20 -0.94 -3.32
CA PRO A 206 -2.64 -1.49 -4.54
C PRO A 206 -3.04 -0.61 -5.74
N GLY A 207 -2.17 0.32 -6.07
CA GLY A 207 -2.47 1.42 -6.99
C GLY A 207 -2.65 1.04 -8.45
N GLU A 208 -2.49 -0.23 -8.85
CA GLU A 208 -2.66 -0.71 -10.23
C GLU A 208 -2.45 0.39 -11.31
N ASN A 209 -3.51 0.71 -12.07
CA ASN A 209 -3.47 1.76 -13.10
C ASN A 209 -3.44 3.18 -12.50
N LEU A 210 -3.95 3.39 -11.29
CA LEU A 210 -3.96 4.71 -10.65
C LEU A 210 -2.54 5.20 -10.35
N SER A 211 -1.65 4.31 -9.91
CA SER A 211 -0.24 4.65 -9.66
C SER A 211 0.45 5.25 -10.88
N GLY A 212 0.24 4.65 -12.05
CA GLY A 212 0.78 5.17 -13.29
C GLY A 212 0.08 6.43 -13.81
N LYS A 213 -1.23 6.55 -13.59
CA LYS A 213 -1.96 7.78 -13.94
C LYS A 213 -1.49 8.96 -13.10
N ASN A 214 -1.36 8.79 -11.78
CA ASN A 214 -0.87 9.84 -10.90
C ASN A 214 0.54 10.29 -11.27
N TYR A 215 1.44 9.34 -11.55
CA TYR A 215 2.78 9.63 -12.04
C TYR A 215 2.75 10.49 -13.33
N LYS A 216 1.98 10.08 -14.34
CA LYS A 216 1.86 10.81 -15.62
C LYS A 216 1.25 12.20 -15.45
N TRP A 217 0.24 12.33 -14.59
CA TRP A 217 -0.39 13.63 -14.31
C TRP A 217 0.58 14.56 -13.60
N ASP A 218 1.32 14.07 -12.62
CA ASP A 218 2.30 14.88 -11.89
C ASP A 218 3.43 15.33 -12.82
N ALA A 219 3.98 14.45 -13.65
CA ALA A 219 4.99 14.79 -14.65
C ALA A 219 4.47 15.87 -15.62
N LYS A 220 3.24 15.71 -16.13
CA LYS A 220 2.60 16.67 -17.04
C LYS A 220 2.39 18.05 -16.39
N ASP A 221 2.01 18.07 -15.12
CA ASP A 221 1.71 19.28 -14.37
C ASP A 221 2.95 19.95 -13.77
N GLY A 222 4.17 19.44 -14.08
CA GLY A 222 5.45 20.01 -13.64
C GLY A 222 5.83 19.70 -12.20
N PHE A 223 5.24 18.67 -11.60
CA PHE A 223 5.74 18.12 -10.34
C PHE A 223 6.93 17.19 -10.60
N PHE A 224 7.81 17.09 -9.63
CA PHE A 224 8.88 16.09 -9.67
C PHE A 224 8.27 14.68 -9.62
N VAL A 225 8.77 13.82 -10.48
CA VAL A 225 8.57 12.37 -10.45
C VAL A 225 9.93 11.70 -10.64
N SER A 226 10.16 10.59 -9.98
CA SER A 226 11.44 9.91 -10.11
C SER A 226 11.64 9.41 -11.55
N PRO A 227 12.81 9.67 -12.19
CA PRO A 227 13.11 9.16 -13.52
C PRO A 227 13.47 7.67 -13.54
N LYS A 228 13.57 7.02 -12.36
CA LYS A 228 13.99 5.62 -12.23
C LYS A 228 12.86 4.62 -12.51
N HIS A 229 11.61 5.08 -12.51
CA HIS A 229 10.42 4.26 -12.72
C HIS A 229 9.33 5.06 -13.44
N ASN A 230 8.22 4.42 -13.78
CA ASN A 230 7.15 5.04 -14.57
C ASN A 230 5.79 5.06 -13.84
N MET A 231 5.78 4.69 -12.55
CA MET A 231 4.58 4.68 -11.73
C MET A 231 4.92 4.77 -10.24
N TYR A 232 3.97 5.21 -9.42
CA TYR A 232 4.16 5.29 -7.98
C TYR A 232 4.12 3.93 -7.32
N SER A 233 5.03 3.75 -6.35
CA SER A 233 5.08 2.54 -5.53
C SER A 233 3.85 2.42 -4.63
N SER A 234 3.40 1.18 -4.40
CA SER A 234 2.41 0.81 -3.39
C SER A 234 3.06 0.21 -2.13
N TYR A 235 4.34 0.47 -1.93
CA TYR A 235 5.17 0.02 -0.82
C TYR A 235 5.93 1.21 -0.22
N PHE A 236 6.62 0.97 0.89
CA PHE A 236 7.54 1.96 1.47
C PHE A 236 8.85 2.10 0.70
N TYR A 237 9.05 1.35 -0.37
CA TYR A 237 10.21 1.35 -1.25
C TYR A 237 9.79 1.11 -2.70
N ASN A 238 10.68 1.36 -3.63
CA ASN A 238 10.43 1.08 -5.04
C ASN A 238 10.79 -0.38 -5.36
N PRO A 239 9.91 -1.14 -6.04
CA PRO A 239 10.15 -2.56 -6.35
C PRO A 239 11.39 -2.82 -7.21
N GLU A 240 11.86 -1.80 -7.93
CA GLU A 240 13.06 -1.82 -8.77
C GLU A 240 14.36 -1.58 -7.99
N ASP A 241 14.26 -1.16 -6.72
CA ASP A 241 15.42 -0.82 -5.90
C ASP A 241 16.22 -2.06 -5.50
N GLU A 242 17.45 -2.13 -6.03
CA GLU A 242 18.42 -3.20 -5.76
C GLU A 242 19.23 -2.97 -4.48
N SER A 243 19.22 -1.75 -3.93
CA SER A 243 20.02 -1.37 -2.76
C SER A 243 19.49 -1.93 -1.44
N LEU A 244 18.21 -2.31 -1.41
CA LEU A 244 17.53 -2.78 -0.21
C LEU A 244 17.61 -4.30 -0.06
N SER A 245 18.19 -4.76 1.05
CA SER A 245 18.20 -6.16 1.43
C SER A 245 16.80 -6.68 1.78
N MET A 246 16.62 -8.00 1.81
CA MET A 246 15.38 -8.61 2.34
C MET A 246 15.06 -8.15 3.76
N ILE A 247 16.08 -8.01 4.60
CA ILE A 247 15.91 -7.57 5.98
C ILE A 247 15.43 -6.12 6.03
N ASP A 248 15.96 -5.24 5.19
CA ASP A 248 15.50 -3.84 5.12
C ASP A 248 14.04 -3.75 4.69
N LYS A 249 13.62 -4.56 3.71
CA LYS A 249 12.23 -4.66 3.27
C LYS A 249 11.29 -5.14 4.39
N PHE A 250 11.73 -6.11 5.22
CA PHE A 250 10.99 -6.52 6.40
C PHE A 250 10.91 -5.39 7.44
N LYS A 251 12.00 -4.70 7.73
CA LYS A 251 12.01 -3.54 8.65
C LYS A 251 11.05 -2.44 8.20
N MET A 252 11.09 -2.08 6.91
CA MET A 252 10.23 -1.04 6.32
C MET A 252 8.75 -1.44 6.25
N HIS A 253 8.41 -2.71 6.46
CA HIS A 253 7.04 -3.19 6.65
C HIS A 253 6.78 -3.71 8.07
N GLY A 254 7.70 -3.44 8.98
CA GLY A 254 7.59 -3.75 10.40
C GLY A 254 6.71 -2.75 11.16
N GLU A 255 6.53 -3.00 12.46
CA GLU A 255 5.66 -2.22 13.34
C GLU A 255 5.95 -0.73 13.31
N ASP A 256 7.23 -0.34 13.26
CA ASP A 256 7.66 1.08 13.23
C ASP A 256 7.10 1.88 12.05
N TYR A 257 6.83 1.24 10.92
CA TYR A 257 6.31 1.87 9.72
C TYR A 257 4.80 1.71 9.54
N VAL A 258 4.25 0.53 9.92
CA VAL A 258 2.84 0.21 9.63
C VAL A 258 1.87 0.59 10.75
N LYS A 259 2.34 1.11 11.87
CA LYS A 259 1.52 1.40 13.06
C LYS A 259 0.35 2.35 12.82
N TYR A 260 0.46 3.26 11.85
CA TYR A 260 -0.59 4.20 11.47
C TYR A 260 -1.40 3.76 10.25
N LEU A 261 -1.02 2.64 9.62
CA LEU A 261 -1.78 2.03 8.51
C LEU A 261 -2.79 1.02 9.07
N ASP A 262 -3.83 1.53 9.67
CA ASP A 262 -4.90 0.71 10.22
C ASP A 262 -5.76 0.04 9.12
N GLY A 263 -5.79 0.54 7.88
CA GLY A 263 -6.26 -0.15 6.67
C GLY A 263 -5.28 -1.20 6.15
N GLY A 264 -4.03 -1.12 6.56
CA GLY A 264 -3.00 -2.11 6.29
C GLY A 264 -2.06 -1.79 5.13
N SER A 265 -1.04 -2.63 5.03
CA SER A 265 -0.11 -2.71 3.91
C SER A 265 0.30 -4.16 3.71
N ALA A 266 0.83 -4.52 2.53
CA ALA A 266 1.35 -5.85 2.30
C ALA A 266 2.76 -5.78 1.72
N LEU A 267 3.67 -6.55 2.31
CA LEU A 267 4.99 -6.74 1.75
C LEU A 267 4.96 -7.85 0.69
N HIS A 268 5.33 -7.53 -0.54
CA HIS A 268 5.65 -8.53 -1.56
C HIS A 268 7.17 -8.69 -1.62
N MET A 269 7.68 -9.73 -0.98
CA MET A 269 9.09 -10.07 -1.04
C MET A 269 9.37 -10.77 -2.37
N ASN A 270 9.89 -10.04 -3.34
CA ASN A 270 10.26 -10.58 -4.64
C ASN A 270 11.58 -11.34 -4.49
N ILE A 271 11.56 -12.65 -4.74
CA ILE A 271 12.72 -13.53 -4.68
C ILE A 271 12.90 -14.24 -6.02
N ALA A 272 14.16 -14.37 -6.46
CA ALA A 272 14.48 -14.90 -7.78
C ALA A 272 14.09 -16.36 -7.93
N GLU A 273 14.21 -17.14 -6.86
CA GLU A 273 13.91 -18.57 -6.83
C GLU A 273 13.21 -18.99 -5.53
N HIS A 274 12.62 -20.18 -5.54
CA HIS A 274 11.99 -20.74 -4.36
C HIS A 274 13.03 -21.23 -3.35
N LEU A 275 12.97 -20.71 -2.15
CA LEU A 275 13.83 -21.04 -1.04
C LEU A 275 13.49 -22.42 -0.45
N THR A 276 14.41 -22.98 0.32
CA THR A 276 14.20 -24.19 1.12
C THR A 276 13.22 -23.91 2.28
N GLN A 277 12.67 -24.99 2.87
CA GLN A 277 11.77 -24.83 4.04
C GLN A 277 12.45 -24.13 5.21
N ASP A 278 13.74 -24.41 5.44
CA ASP A 278 14.46 -23.83 6.57
C ASP A 278 14.75 -22.34 6.36
N GLN A 279 15.09 -21.93 5.15
CA GLN A 279 15.23 -20.52 4.79
C GLN A 279 13.90 -19.76 4.97
N TYR A 280 12.78 -20.29 4.50
CA TYR A 280 11.47 -19.69 4.75
C TYR A 280 11.16 -19.61 6.26
N ARG A 281 11.48 -20.63 7.07
CA ARG A 281 11.30 -20.57 8.53
C ARG A 281 12.14 -19.48 9.17
N GLN A 282 13.36 -19.26 8.69
CA GLN A 282 14.20 -18.16 9.18
C GLN A 282 13.59 -16.81 8.82
N LEU A 283 13.10 -16.62 7.59
CA LEU A 283 12.45 -15.39 7.18
C LEU A 283 11.14 -15.12 7.95
N LEU A 284 10.38 -16.15 8.32
CA LEU A 284 9.23 -16.00 9.22
C LEU A 284 9.64 -15.48 10.61
N LYS A 285 10.79 -15.92 11.14
CA LYS A 285 11.33 -15.39 12.40
C LYS A 285 11.77 -13.92 12.27
N VAL A 286 12.37 -13.57 11.13
CA VAL A 286 12.72 -12.17 10.81
C VAL A 286 11.45 -11.30 10.73
N ALA A 287 10.42 -11.75 10.02
CA ALA A 287 9.15 -11.05 9.95
C ALA A 287 8.52 -10.83 11.34
N ALA A 288 8.50 -11.88 12.18
CA ALA A 288 8.00 -11.79 13.55
C ALA A 288 8.84 -10.84 14.41
N HIS A 289 10.16 -10.84 14.26
CA HIS A 289 11.07 -9.96 15.01
C HIS A 289 10.83 -8.47 14.74
N TYR A 290 10.56 -8.11 13.47
CA TYR A 290 10.30 -6.71 13.09
C TYR A 290 8.82 -6.33 13.16
N GLY A 291 7.93 -7.26 13.50
CA GLY A 291 6.49 -7.00 13.50
C GLY A 291 5.89 -6.86 12.09
N THR A 292 6.53 -7.43 11.07
CA THR A 292 5.98 -7.50 9.71
C THR A 292 4.86 -8.52 9.68
N ASN A 293 3.63 -8.06 9.63
CA ASN A 293 2.46 -8.89 9.92
C ASN A 293 1.71 -9.41 8.68
N TYR A 294 1.85 -8.78 7.50
CA TYR A 294 1.17 -9.21 6.29
C TYR A 294 2.11 -9.16 5.08
N PHE A 295 2.44 -10.33 4.56
CA PHE A 295 3.42 -10.45 3.48
C PHE A 295 3.24 -11.73 2.65
N THR A 296 3.88 -11.74 1.50
CA THR A 296 4.02 -12.93 0.65
C THR A 296 5.42 -12.99 0.06
N PHE A 297 5.89 -14.21 -0.21
CA PHE A 297 7.05 -14.42 -1.06
C PHE A 297 6.56 -14.57 -2.50
N ASN A 298 7.07 -13.72 -3.37
CA ASN A 298 6.65 -13.62 -4.76
C ASN A 298 7.77 -14.04 -5.68
N CYS A 299 7.63 -15.22 -6.28
CA CYS A 299 8.52 -15.74 -7.32
C CYS A 299 7.84 -15.66 -8.68
N ARG A 300 8.63 -15.65 -9.74
CA ARG A 300 8.11 -15.82 -11.10
C ARG A 300 7.97 -17.32 -11.40
N ASN A 301 6.77 -17.73 -11.80
CA ASN A 301 6.54 -19.07 -12.33
C ASN A 301 6.46 -18.97 -13.85
N THR A 302 6.92 -19.99 -14.57
CA THR A 302 6.90 -20.04 -16.04
C THR A 302 5.68 -20.77 -16.55
N VAL A 303 5.06 -20.25 -17.61
CA VAL A 303 3.97 -20.92 -18.36
C VAL A 303 4.36 -21.01 -19.83
N CYS A 304 4.34 -22.22 -20.38
CA CYS A 304 4.51 -22.40 -21.81
C CYS A 304 3.20 -22.12 -22.56
N ASN A 305 3.22 -21.18 -23.51
CA ASN A 305 2.05 -20.83 -24.31
C ASN A 305 1.65 -21.92 -25.32
N GLU A 306 2.58 -22.79 -25.70
CA GLU A 306 2.34 -23.86 -26.69
C GLU A 306 1.70 -25.11 -26.06
N CYS A 307 2.25 -25.61 -24.97
CA CYS A 307 1.80 -26.89 -24.39
C CYS A 307 1.13 -26.77 -23.03
N GLY A 308 1.01 -25.55 -22.47
CA GLY A 308 0.40 -25.29 -21.18
C GLY A 308 1.21 -25.78 -19.98
N TYR A 309 2.48 -26.22 -20.17
CA TYR A 309 3.33 -26.63 -19.06
C TYR A 309 3.58 -25.45 -18.11
N ILE A 310 3.45 -25.70 -16.81
CA ILE A 310 3.71 -24.72 -15.76
C ILE A 310 4.87 -25.19 -14.90
N SER A 311 5.89 -24.36 -14.74
CA SER A 311 6.99 -24.57 -13.80
C SER A 311 6.95 -23.54 -12.68
N LYS A 312 7.34 -23.97 -11.49
CA LYS A 312 7.60 -23.05 -10.37
C LYS A 312 8.87 -22.20 -10.58
N ASP A 313 9.77 -22.66 -11.46
CA ASP A 313 11.05 -22.01 -11.71
C ASP A 313 10.94 -21.05 -12.92
N THR A 314 11.78 -20.03 -12.94
CA THR A 314 11.91 -19.13 -14.09
C THR A 314 12.74 -19.81 -15.17
N LEU A 315 12.09 -20.21 -16.27
CA LEU A 315 12.70 -20.92 -17.39
C LEU A 315 12.79 -20.03 -18.63
N HIS A 316 13.74 -20.33 -19.52
CA HIS A 316 13.90 -19.68 -20.82
C HIS A 316 13.48 -20.60 -22.00
N GLU A 317 13.28 -21.88 -21.72
CA GLU A 317 12.81 -22.88 -22.67
C GLU A 317 11.94 -23.91 -21.94
N CYS A 318 10.87 -24.35 -22.58
CA CYS A 318 9.95 -25.33 -22.02
C CYS A 318 10.57 -26.71 -22.00
N PRO A 319 10.76 -27.39 -20.85
CA PRO A 319 11.38 -28.73 -20.80
C PRO A 319 10.47 -29.81 -21.39
N LYS A 320 9.17 -29.51 -21.62
CA LYS A 320 8.22 -30.48 -22.17
C LYS A 320 8.18 -30.49 -23.69
N CYS A 321 8.26 -29.30 -24.33
CA CYS A 321 8.10 -29.20 -25.79
C CYS A 321 9.21 -28.42 -26.51
N GLY A 322 10.23 -27.93 -25.79
CA GLY A 322 11.33 -27.15 -26.36
C GLY A 322 10.94 -25.74 -26.84
N SER A 323 9.72 -25.29 -26.59
CA SER A 323 9.30 -23.97 -27.02
C SER A 323 9.90 -22.85 -26.15
N ARG A 324 10.26 -21.74 -26.80
CA ARG A 324 10.66 -20.50 -26.16
C ARG A 324 9.53 -19.47 -26.05
N ASN A 325 8.34 -19.80 -26.56
CA ASN A 325 7.14 -19.01 -26.38
C ASN A 325 6.61 -19.21 -24.95
N LEU A 326 7.19 -18.47 -24.02
CA LEU A 326 6.92 -18.56 -22.58
C LEU A 326 6.30 -17.26 -22.08
N ASP A 327 5.48 -17.37 -21.06
CA ASP A 327 4.97 -16.27 -20.26
C ASP A 327 5.30 -16.52 -18.79
N TYR A 328 5.18 -15.49 -17.97
CA TYR A 328 5.48 -15.60 -16.54
C TYR A 328 4.25 -15.26 -15.70
N LEU A 329 4.05 -16.01 -14.63
CA LEU A 329 3.08 -15.75 -13.59
C LEU A 329 3.77 -15.10 -12.42
N THR A 330 3.34 -13.91 -12.05
CA THR A 330 3.79 -13.21 -10.84
C THR A 330 2.63 -12.41 -10.27
N ARG A 331 2.78 -11.95 -9.02
CA ARG A 331 1.78 -11.06 -8.43
C ARG A 331 1.91 -9.68 -9.05
N VAL A 332 0.77 -9.13 -9.52
CA VAL A 332 0.70 -7.72 -9.90
C VAL A 332 0.91 -6.90 -8.63
N ILE A 333 -0.07 -6.91 -7.75
CA ILE A 333 0.00 -6.29 -6.43
C ILE A 333 -0.62 -7.20 -5.37
N GLY A 334 -1.71 -7.89 -5.62
CA GLY A 334 -2.38 -8.77 -4.67
C GLY A 334 -2.62 -10.17 -5.21
N TYR A 335 -2.90 -10.32 -6.49
CA TYR A 335 -3.25 -11.58 -7.14
C TYR A 335 -2.22 -12.00 -8.19
N LEU A 336 -2.15 -13.32 -8.40
CA LEU A 336 -1.27 -13.93 -9.38
C LEU A 336 -1.88 -13.80 -10.78
N LYS A 337 -1.10 -13.30 -11.75
CA LYS A 337 -1.56 -13.11 -13.12
C LYS A 337 -0.39 -13.28 -14.11
N ARG A 338 -0.69 -13.60 -15.36
CA ARG A 338 0.30 -13.59 -16.44
C ARG A 338 0.80 -12.18 -16.68
N VAL A 339 2.12 -12.01 -16.84
CA VAL A 339 2.73 -10.71 -17.11
C VAL A 339 2.19 -10.11 -18.41
N SER A 340 2.01 -10.92 -19.46
CA SER A 340 1.41 -10.47 -20.73
C SER A 340 0.00 -9.89 -20.59
N SER A 341 -0.70 -10.18 -19.52
CA SER A 341 -2.04 -9.65 -19.23
C SER A 341 -2.04 -8.39 -18.35
N PHE A 342 -0.87 -7.88 -17.98
CA PHE A 342 -0.74 -6.62 -17.25
C PHE A 342 -0.99 -5.44 -18.19
N SER A 343 -1.31 -4.25 -17.65
CA SER A 343 -1.22 -3.02 -18.44
C SER A 343 0.24 -2.77 -18.86
N GLU A 344 0.45 -2.04 -19.97
CA GLU A 344 1.79 -1.74 -20.48
C GLU A 344 2.74 -1.22 -19.39
N MET A 345 2.30 -0.25 -18.61
CA MET A 345 3.11 0.30 -17.50
C MET A 345 3.45 -0.75 -16.44
N ARG A 346 2.55 -1.69 -16.17
CA ARG A 346 2.80 -2.79 -15.23
C ARG A 346 3.70 -3.88 -15.84
N GLN A 347 3.67 -4.06 -17.15
CA GLN A 347 4.63 -4.95 -17.83
C GLN A 347 6.04 -4.36 -17.74
N GLU A 348 6.19 -3.05 -17.94
CA GLU A 348 7.46 -2.35 -17.76
C GLU A 348 7.97 -2.44 -16.31
N GLU A 349 7.12 -2.17 -15.32
CA GLU A 349 7.47 -2.33 -13.90
C GLU A 349 7.88 -3.79 -13.60
N ALA A 350 7.13 -4.78 -14.08
CA ALA A 350 7.45 -6.19 -13.89
C ALA A 350 8.79 -6.61 -14.54
N ALA A 351 9.17 -5.97 -15.66
CA ALA A 351 10.44 -6.19 -16.34
C ALA A 351 11.64 -5.62 -15.54
N HIS A 352 11.45 -4.49 -14.87
CA HIS A 352 12.50 -3.84 -14.08
C HIS A 352 12.48 -4.23 -12.60
N ARG A 353 11.46 -4.95 -12.15
CA ARG A 353 11.31 -5.37 -10.76
C ARG A 353 12.50 -6.18 -10.29
N PHE A 354 13.10 -5.75 -9.20
CA PHE A 354 14.22 -6.44 -8.59
C PHE A 354 13.76 -7.67 -7.81
N TYR A 355 14.33 -8.81 -8.16
CA TYR A 355 14.14 -10.08 -7.46
C TYR A 355 15.43 -10.43 -6.73
N VAL A 356 15.37 -10.50 -5.41
CA VAL A 356 16.53 -10.80 -4.58
C VAL A 356 16.96 -12.25 -4.85
N ALA A 357 18.23 -12.45 -5.25
CA ALA A 357 18.90 -13.75 -5.30
C ALA A 357 19.48 -14.12 -3.94
N GLU A 358 19.79 -15.42 -3.75
CA GLU A 358 20.52 -15.89 -2.55
C GLU A 358 21.91 -15.28 -2.40
#